data_b167cabcea66eeb613be30c5ad234708
#
_entry.id   b167cabcea66eeb613be30c5ad234708
#
_cell.length_a   1.000
_cell.length_b   1.000
_cell.length_c   1.000
_cell.angle_alpha   90.00
_cell.angle_beta   90.00
_cell.angle_gamma   90.00
#
_symmetry.space_group_name_H-M   'P 1'
#
loop_
_entity.id
_entity.type
_entity.pdbx_description
1 polymer ?
#
loop_
_entity_poly.entity_id
_entity_poly.type
_entity_poly.pdbx_seq_one_letter_code
_entity_poly.pdbx_strand_id
1 'polypeptide(L)'
;MKEILGCCKLPTDFSLGDKFDTSKVFDMTGMFYYCVMGKNFWLGKKFNTCSVLDMHEMFSWCNLQEKFTLEDKFDTSKVLNMESMFCYCKLPFGFVTGSKFVTEHVTNLANMFDHCKLPEGETIESLLNNCK
;
A
#
# COMPACT_ATOMS: atom_id res chain seq x y z
N MET A 1 1.15 4.63 -13.80
CA MET A 1 2.32 3.93 -13.12
C MET A 1 1.92 2.52 -12.72
N LYS A 2 1.21 1.86 -13.65
CA LYS A 2 0.72 0.50 -13.40
C LYS A 2 1.87 -0.50 -13.33
N GLU A 3 1.80 -1.40 -12.36
CA GLU A 3 2.67 -2.58 -12.23
C GLU A 3 4.18 -2.34 -12.36
N ILE A 4 4.66 -1.12 -12.10
CA ILE A 4 6.06 -0.75 -12.36
C ILE A 4 7.07 -1.61 -11.59
N LEU A 5 6.71 -2.11 -10.42
CA LEU A 5 7.50 -3.02 -9.61
C LEU A 5 6.81 -4.38 -9.43
N GLY A 6 5.80 -4.65 -10.24
CA GLY A 6 5.07 -5.92 -10.20
C GLY A 6 5.99 -7.12 -10.43
N CYS A 7 5.72 -8.20 -9.70
CA CYS A 7 6.46 -9.47 -9.77
C CYS A 7 7.95 -9.36 -9.45
N CYS A 8 8.37 -8.32 -8.72
CA CYS A 8 9.76 -8.09 -8.38
C CYS A 8 10.12 -8.67 -7.01
N LYS A 9 11.33 -9.21 -6.90
CA LYS A 9 11.95 -9.47 -5.61
C LYS A 9 12.95 -8.34 -5.35
N LEU A 10 12.57 -7.43 -4.45
CA LEU A 10 13.39 -6.26 -4.14
C LEU A 10 14.50 -6.63 -3.17
N PRO A 11 15.75 -6.22 -3.43
CA PRO A 11 16.86 -6.52 -2.53
C PRO A 11 16.76 -5.76 -1.20
N THR A 12 17.55 -6.20 -0.23
CA THR A 12 17.73 -5.50 1.04
C THR A 12 18.19 -4.07 0.79
N ASP A 13 17.63 -3.13 1.57
CA ASP A 13 17.91 -1.70 1.48
C ASP A 13 17.53 -1.05 0.13
N PHE A 14 16.70 -1.71 -0.68
CA PHE A 14 16.18 -1.09 -1.90
C PHE A 14 15.31 0.12 -1.56
N SER A 15 15.51 1.20 -2.27
CA SER A 15 14.74 2.43 -2.14
C SER A 15 14.39 2.99 -3.51
N LEU A 16 13.24 3.63 -3.63
CA LEU A 16 12.87 4.38 -4.85
C LEU A 16 13.66 5.68 -4.99
N GLY A 17 14.36 6.08 -3.92
CA GLY A 17 15.22 7.26 -3.91
C GLY A 17 14.47 8.58 -3.76
N ASP A 18 15.24 9.64 -3.51
CA ASP A 18 14.70 10.96 -3.14
C ASP A 18 14.12 11.75 -4.33
N LYS A 19 14.40 11.31 -5.54
CA LYS A 19 13.94 12.00 -6.76
C LYS A 19 12.68 11.39 -7.36
N PHE A 20 12.26 10.23 -6.87
CA PHE A 20 11.07 9.54 -7.36
C PHE A 20 9.81 10.24 -6.84
N ASP A 21 9.31 11.18 -7.64
CA ASP A 21 8.17 12.03 -7.31
C ASP A 21 6.89 11.47 -7.93
N THR A 22 5.96 11.09 -7.09
CA THR A 22 4.65 10.52 -7.50
C THR A 22 3.48 11.49 -7.32
N SER A 23 3.75 12.76 -7.03
CA SER A 23 2.71 13.76 -6.74
C SER A 23 1.69 13.98 -7.87
N LYS A 24 2.03 13.63 -9.10
CA LYS A 24 1.16 13.77 -10.28
C LYS A 24 0.66 12.43 -10.81
N VAL A 25 0.86 11.35 -10.09
CA VAL A 25 0.42 10.01 -10.51
C VAL A 25 -1.04 9.80 -10.13
N PHE A 26 -1.87 9.44 -11.10
CA PHE A 26 -3.31 9.18 -10.91
C PHE A 26 -3.64 7.70 -10.76
N ASP A 27 -2.82 6.81 -11.24
CA ASP A 27 -3.08 5.37 -11.31
C ASP A 27 -1.85 4.59 -10.82
N MET A 28 -2.03 3.90 -9.70
CA MET A 28 -1.01 3.02 -9.10
C MET A 28 -1.48 1.56 -9.06
N THR A 29 -2.37 1.17 -9.98
CA THR A 29 -2.85 -0.21 -10.08
C THR A 29 -1.68 -1.18 -10.12
N GLY A 30 -1.69 -2.17 -9.23
CA GLY A 30 -0.71 -3.24 -9.20
C GLY A 30 0.75 -2.81 -9.02
N MET A 31 1.02 -1.58 -8.56
CA MET A 31 2.40 -1.06 -8.52
C MET A 31 3.39 -2.02 -7.86
N PHE A 32 2.98 -2.71 -6.81
CA PHE A 32 3.78 -3.71 -6.09
C PHE A 32 3.17 -5.12 -6.17
N TYR A 33 2.28 -5.35 -7.14
CA TYR A 33 1.60 -6.64 -7.30
C TYR A 33 2.61 -7.80 -7.31
N TYR A 34 2.35 -8.82 -6.50
CA TYR A 34 3.18 -10.02 -6.40
C TYR A 34 4.66 -9.72 -6.08
N CYS A 35 4.89 -8.67 -5.28
CA CYS A 35 6.23 -8.20 -4.96
C CYS A 35 6.70 -8.77 -3.61
N VAL A 36 7.94 -9.22 -3.54
CA VAL A 36 8.61 -9.52 -2.27
C VAL A 36 9.47 -8.31 -1.91
N MET A 37 9.05 -7.56 -0.90
CA MET A 37 9.80 -6.38 -0.46
C MET A 37 11.05 -6.81 0.30
N GLY A 38 12.17 -6.18 -0.01
CA GLY A 38 13.41 -6.36 0.71
C GLY A 38 13.35 -5.77 2.12
N LYS A 39 14.19 -6.29 2.99
CA LYS A 39 14.37 -5.72 4.32
C LYS A 39 14.79 -4.25 4.19
N ASN A 40 14.26 -3.38 5.05
CA ASN A 40 14.48 -1.94 5.02
C ASN A 40 14.04 -1.24 3.73
N PHE A 41 13.07 -1.80 3.01
CA PHE A 41 12.50 -1.13 1.84
C PHE A 41 11.94 0.25 2.23
N TRP A 42 12.25 1.24 1.41
CA TRP A 42 11.81 2.62 1.64
C TRP A 42 11.32 3.29 0.36
N LEU A 43 10.18 3.96 0.46
CA LEU A 43 9.50 4.59 -0.68
C LEU A 43 10.16 5.87 -1.18
N GLY A 44 11.10 6.45 -0.42
CA GLY A 44 11.73 7.72 -0.78
C GLY A 44 10.95 8.94 -0.26
N LYS A 45 11.60 10.12 -0.29
CA LYS A 45 11.03 11.34 0.30
C LYS A 45 9.83 11.88 -0.46
N LYS A 46 9.85 11.78 -1.79
CA LYS A 46 8.83 12.38 -2.66
C LYS A 46 7.70 11.43 -3.04
N PHE A 47 7.76 10.18 -2.60
CA PHE A 47 6.64 9.28 -2.81
C PHE A 47 5.43 9.75 -2.01
N ASN A 48 4.31 9.92 -2.69
CA ASN A 48 3.02 10.22 -2.07
C ASN A 48 1.89 9.80 -3.01
N THR A 49 0.68 9.73 -2.51
CA THR A 49 -0.48 9.29 -3.27
C THR A 49 -1.57 10.35 -3.39
N CYS A 50 -1.24 11.61 -3.13
CA CYS A 50 -2.21 12.70 -3.05
C CYS A 50 -3.04 12.95 -4.32
N SER A 51 -2.60 12.49 -5.48
CA SER A 51 -3.33 12.60 -6.75
C SER A 51 -3.92 11.27 -7.24
N VAL A 52 -3.70 10.16 -6.52
CA VAL A 52 -4.08 8.83 -6.98
C VAL A 52 -5.58 8.62 -6.87
N LEU A 53 -6.17 8.11 -7.94
CA LEU A 53 -7.59 7.75 -8.03
C LEU A 53 -7.80 6.23 -7.98
N ASP A 54 -6.83 5.44 -8.41
CA ASP A 54 -6.92 3.98 -8.50
C ASP A 54 -5.70 3.31 -7.86
N MET A 55 -5.99 2.46 -6.87
CA MET A 55 -5.01 1.61 -6.16
C MET A 55 -5.36 0.12 -6.25
N HIS A 56 -6.12 -0.28 -7.27
CA HIS A 56 -6.51 -1.67 -7.50
C HIS A 56 -5.28 -2.59 -7.45
N GLU A 57 -5.34 -3.63 -6.63
CA GLU A 57 -4.29 -4.65 -6.48
C GLU A 57 -2.89 -4.12 -6.10
N MET A 58 -2.77 -2.88 -5.59
CA MET A 58 -1.45 -2.25 -5.40
C MET A 58 -0.47 -3.11 -4.60
N PHE A 59 -0.92 -3.80 -3.56
CA PHE A 59 -0.12 -4.69 -2.72
C PHE A 59 -0.63 -6.14 -2.75
N SER A 60 -1.45 -6.49 -3.73
CA SER A 60 -1.99 -7.85 -3.83
C SER A 60 -0.85 -8.86 -4.00
N TRP A 61 -0.93 -9.98 -3.27
CA TRP A 61 0.07 -11.03 -3.25
C TRP A 61 1.47 -10.58 -2.77
N CYS A 62 1.55 -9.45 -2.05
CA CYS A 62 2.81 -8.97 -1.50
C CYS A 62 3.16 -9.66 -0.19
N ASN A 63 4.45 -9.81 0.04
CA ASN A 63 5.00 -10.11 1.35
C ASN A 63 5.69 -8.82 1.87
N LEU A 64 4.99 -8.08 2.73
CA LEU A 64 5.50 -6.84 3.31
C LEU A 64 6.40 -7.17 4.49
N GLN A 65 7.59 -6.58 4.49
CA GLN A 65 8.60 -6.82 5.51
C GLN A 65 8.32 -6.00 6.78
N GLU A 66 8.92 -6.44 7.90
CA GLU A 66 8.87 -5.69 9.15
C GLU A 66 9.24 -4.22 8.93
N LYS A 67 8.62 -3.34 9.72
CA LYS A 67 8.79 -1.89 9.66
C LYS A 67 8.20 -1.20 8.43
N PHE A 68 7.72 -1.94 7.42
CA PHE A 68 7.00 -1.29 6.33
C PHE A 68 5.61 -0.86 6.80
N THR A 69 5.31 0.42 6.68
CA THR A 69 3.99 0.99 6.97
C THR A 69 3.61 1.98 5.87
N LEU A 70 2.34 2.33 5.80
CA LEU A 70 1.87 3.32 4.83
C LEU A 70 2.10 4.76 5.31
N GLU A 71 1.91 4.99 6.61
CA GLU A 71 2.10 6.30 7.25
C GLU A 71 1.50 7.47 6.46
N ASP A 72 2.10 8.65 6.57
CA ASP A 72 1.58 9.87 5.94
C ASP A 72 1.78 9.93 4.42
N LYS A 73 2.48 8.96 3.85
CA LYS A 73 2.72 8.90 2.40
C LYS A 73 1.48 8.47 1.61
N PHE A 74 0.55 7.80 2.27
CA PHE A 74 -0.67 7.28 1.65
C PHE A 74 -1.87 8.15 1.98
N ASP A 75 -1.97 9.26 1.28
CA ASP A 75 -3.17 10.09 1.27
C ASP A 75 -4.16 9.50 0.26
N THR A 76 -5.23 8.93 0.77
CA THR A 76 -6.25 8.26 -0.04
C THR A 76 -7.53 9.09 -0.22
N SER A 77 -7.49 10.37 0.10
CA SER A 77 -8.67 11.25 0.06
C SER A 77 -9.31 11.36 -1.33
N LYS A 78 -8.57 11.10 -2.40
CA LYS A 78 -9.08 11.12 -3.78
C LYS A 78 -9.28 9.75 -4.38
N VAL A 79 -8.89 8.68 -3.69
CA VAL A 79 -8.95 7.32 -4.23
C VAL A 79 -10.40 6.84 -4.33
N LEU A 80 -10.76 6.34 -5.49
CA LEU A 80 -12.09 5.80 -5.79
C LEU A 80 -12.12 4.28 -5.80
N ASN A 81 -11.00 3.64 -6.13
CA ASN A 81 -10.90 2.19 -6.27
C ASN A 81 -9.72 1.63 -5.46
N MET A 82 -10.05 0.75 -4.51
CA MET A 82 -9.10 -0.02 -3.70
C MET A 82 -9.38 -1.52 -3.80
N GLU A 83 -10.05 -1.97 -4.88
CA GLU A 83 -10.36 -3.38 -5.07
C GLU A 83 -9.10 -4.22 -4.93
N SER A 84 -9.18 -5.26 -4.10
CA SER A 84 -8.10 -6.23 -3.91
C SER A 84 -6.75 -5.65 -3.48
N MET A 85 -6.72 -4.42 -2.93
CA MET A 85 -5.45 -3.71 -2.62
C MET A 85 -4.48 -4.54 -1.79
N PHE A 86 -4.95 -5.28 -0.80
CA PHE A 86 -4.16 -6.16 0.06
C PHE A 86 -4.59 -7.64 -0.05
N CYS A 87 -5.23 -8.01 -1.14
CA CYS A 87 -5.69 -9.39 -1.35
C CYS A 87 -4.49 -10.34 -1.38
N TYR A 88 -4.56 -11.43 -0.60
CA TYR A 88 -3.45 -12.38 -0.43
C TYR A 88 -2.13 -11.75 0.04
N CYS A 89 -2.18 -10.58 0.64
CA CYS A 89 -1.01 -9.88 1.17
C CYS A 89 -0.67 -10.40 2.58
N LYS A 90 0.61 -10.41 2.93
CA LYS A 90 1.04 -10.63 4.31
C LYS A 90 1.47 -9.30 4.91
N LEU A 91 0.75 -8.86 5.94
CA LEU A 91 1.04 -7.62 6.68
C LEU A 91 1.99 -7.91 7.85
N PRO A 92 3.01 -7.07 8.08
CA PRO A 92 3.93 -7.26 9.19
C PRO A 92 3.32 -6.84 10.53
N PHE A 93 3.90 -7.34 11.62
CA PHE A 93 3.56 -6.86 12.96
C PHE A 93 3.80 -5.35 13.06
N GLY A 94 2.87 -4.63 13.69
CA GLY A 94 2.95 -3.17 13.82
C GLY A 94 2.58 -2.38 12.56
N PHE A 95 2.06 -3.04 11.53
CA PHE A 95 1.59 -2.36 10.33
C PHE A 95 0.49 -1.36 10.66
N VAL A 96 0.63 -0.13 10.16
CA VAL A 96 -0.38 0.93 10.29
C VAL A 96 -0.63 1.58 8.93
N THR A 97 -1.85 2.04 8.73
CA THR A 97 -2.24 2.71 7.48
C THR A 97 -1.94 4.21 7.48
N GLY A 98 -1.88 4.81 8.67
CA GLY A 98 -1.61 6.24 8.83
C GLY A 98 -2.88 7.10 8.81
N SER A 99 -2.74 8.35 9.26
CA SER A 99 -3.88 9.26 9.47
C SER A 99 -4.54 9.77 8.19
N LYS A 100 -3.85 9.69 7.07
CA LYS A 100 -4.38 10.13 5.75
C LYS A 100 -5.01 9.00 4.95
N PHE A 101 -4.97 7.78 5.45
CA PHE A 101 -5.60 6.63 4.82
C PHE A 101 -7.09 6.61 5.19
N VAL A 102 -7.92 7.13 4.31
CA VAL A 102 -9.37 7.23 4.49
C VAL A 102 -10.09 6.45 3.40
N THR A 103 -11.26 5.90 3.72
CA THR A 103 -12.02 5.06 2.78
C THR A 103 -13.43 5.61 2.49
N GLU A 104 -13.79 6.74 3.09
CA GLU A 104 -15.15 7.30 2.99
C GLU A 104 -15.57 7.70 1.57
N HIS A 105 -14.62 8.00 0.70
CA HIS A 105 -14.89 8.36 -0.70
C HIS A 105 -14.65 7.20 -1.69
N VAL A 106 -14.17 6.06 -1.20
CA VAL A 106 -13.89 4.91 -2.05
C VAL A 106 -15.18 4.23 -2.48
N THR A 107 -15.37 4.08 -3.78
CA THR A 107 -16.57 3.44 -4.36
C THR A 107 -16.44 1.94 -4.55
N ASN A 108 -15.21 1.42 -4.59
CA ASN A 108 -14.95 -0.01 -4.72
C ASN A 108 -13.89 -0.47 -3.70
N LEU A 109 -14.34 -1.21 -2.69
CA LEU A 109 -13.52 -1.86 -1.66
C LEU A 109 -13.58 -3.39 -1.77
N ALA A 110 -14.12 -3.94 -2.86
CA ALA A 110 -14.31 -5.38 -3.01
C ALA A 110 -12.98 -6.14 -2.82
N ASN A 111 -13.03 -7.19 -2.01
CA ASN A 111 -11.88 -8.07 -1.76
C ASN A 111 -10.61 -7.38 -1.23
N MET A 112 -10.70 -6.15 -0.69
CA MET A 112 -9.54 -5.37 -0.28
C MET A 112 -8.58 -6.13 0.64
N PHE A 113 -9.09 -6.91 1.58
CA PHE A 113 -8.30 -7.74 2.50
C PHE A 113 -8.60 -9.24 2.35
N ASP A 114 -9.15 -9.67 1.23
CA ASP A 114 -9.51 -11.06 1.03
C ASP A 114 -8.26 -11.94 1.08
N HIS A 115 -8.31 -13.01 1.90
CA HIS A 115 -7.16 -13.89 2.15
C HIS A 115 -5.89 -13.15 2.63
N CYS A 116 -6.02 -11.92 3.15
CA CYS A 116 -4.90 -11.17 3.70
C CYS A 116 -4.49 -11.78 5.06
N LYS A 117 -3.19 -11.99 5.24
CA LYS A 117 -2.67 -12.43 6.52
C LYS A 117 -2.39 -11.21 7.40
N LEU A 118 -3.29 -10.96 8.35
CA LEU A 118 -3.18 -9.84 9.29
C LEU A 118 -2.15 -10.15 10.38
N PRO A 119 -1.54 -9.09 10.99
CA PRO A 119 -0.72 -9.28 12.19
C PRO A 119 -1.53 -9.90 13.33
N GLU A 120 -0.87 -10.65 14.19
CA GLU A 120 -1.52 -11.27 15.36
C GLU A 120 -2.24 -10.23 16.21
N GLY A 121 -3.49 -10.50 16.56
CA GLY A 121 -4.31 -9.62 17.39
C GLY A 121 -4.99 -8.49 16.64
N GLU A 122 -4.73 -8.31 15.35
CA GLU A 122 -5.36 -7.27 14.53
C GLU A 122 -6.55 -7.78 13.74
N THR A 123 -7.51 -6.90 13.51
CA THR A 123 -8.65 -7.11 12.62
C THR A 123 -8.63 -6.06 11.51
N ILE A 124 -9.39 -6.30 10.44
CA ILE A 124 -9.55 -5.30 9.36
C ILE A 124 -10.08 -3.99 9.96
N GLU A 125 -11.05 -4.08 10.86
CA GLU A 125 -11.62 -2.91 11.52
C GLU A 125 -10.59 -2.15 12.34
N SER A 126 -9.72 -2.83 13.10
CA SER A 126 -8.68 -2.18 13.89
C SER A 126 -7.67 -1.46 13.01
N LEU A 127 -7.29 -2.05 11.88
CA LEU A 127 -6.38 -1.41 10.92
C LEU A 127 -6.98 -0.15 10.30
N LEU A 128 -8.25 -0.18 9.91
CA LEU A 128 -8.92 0.98 9.30
C LEU A 128 -9.29 2.06 10.32
N ASN A 129 -9.57 1.69 11.57
CA ASN A 129 -9.91 2.65 12.63
C ASN A 129 -8.71 3.46 13.14
N ASN A 130 -7.49 2.97 12.94
CA ASN A 130 -6.28 3.74 13.22
C ASN A 130 -6.10 4.94 12.28
N CYS A 131 -7.00 5.13 11.32
CA CYS A 131 -7.03 6.24 10.37
C CYS A 131 -7.85 7.45 10.84
N LYS A 132 -8.44 7.36 12.02
CA LYS A 132 -9.31 8.45 12.54
C LYS A 132 -8.57 9.40 13.44
#